data_e0e41621137a4173cacd8e0481389893
#
_entry.id   e0e41621137a4173cacd8e0481389893
#
_cell.length_a   1.000
_cell.length_b   1.000
_cell.length_c   1.000
_cell.angle_alpha   90.00
_cell.angle_beta   90.00
_cell.angle_gamma   90.00
#
_symmetry.space_group_name_H-M   'P 1'
#
loop_
_entity.id
_entity.type
_entity.pdbx_description
1 polymer ?
#
loop_
_entity_poly.entity_id
_entity_poly.type
_entity_poly.pdbx_seq_one_letter_code
_entity_poly.pdbx_strand_id
1 'polypeptide(L)'
;FRKDIFNQVGGYIGNENIMSGDDDLLLQKFALQSNKKIRYSINSDSLVDSCAPISFKDFIKQRLRFASKGLLYYNIKTTIELKSTIVILFLTNLVFIFSFFNLFSINNFFYIIPVGIKILADFSLSWIFINRIGRYWSLSAFTILTILHPFYIIIIGSLGPLLKVRWNSTPIK
;
A
#
# COMPACT_ATOMS: atom_id res chain seq x y z
N PHE A 1 17.27 -3.43 10.87
CA PHE A 1 16.76 -3.82 12.21
C PHE A 1 17.89 -4.37 13.11
N ARG A 2 17.64 -4.43 14.41
CA ARG A 2 18.61 -4.96 15.40
C ARG A 2 18.54 -6.49 15.42
N LYS A 3 19.70 -7.14 15.42
CA LYS A 3 19.83 -8.61 15.38
C LYS A 3 19.24 -9.29 16.62
N ASP A 4 19.40 -8.68 17.79
CA ASP A 4 18.85 -9.19 19.05
C ASP A 4 17.32 -9.25 19.02
N ILE A 5 16.64 -8.22 18.49
CA ILE A 5 15.19 -8.18 18.34
C ILE A 5 14.73 -9.21 17.30
N PHE A 6 15.46 -9.35 16.19
CA PHE A 6 15.16 -10.37 15.18
C PHE A 6 15.16 -11.80 15.78
N ASN A 7 16.18 -12.11 16.58
CA ASN A 7 16.25 -13.40 17.27
C ASN A 7 15.14 -13.56 18.32
N GLN A 8 14.82 -12.50 19.06
CA GLN A 8 13.77 -12.50 20.08
C GLN A 8 12.39 -12.86 19.50
N VAL A 9 12.05 -12.34 18.32
CA VAL A 9 10.77 -12.61 17.66
C VAL A 9 10.76 -13.89 16.81
N GLY A 10 11.85 -14.66 16.84
CA GLY A 10 12.00 -15.89 16.06
C GLY A 10 12.18 -15.67 14.56
N GLY A 11 12.64 -14.48 14.16
CA GLY A 11 12.92 -14.16 12.76
C GLY A 11 11.76 -14.48 11.81
N TYR A 12 12.05 -15.22 10.74
CA TYR A 12 11.06 -15.61 9.72
C TYR A 12 10.29 -16.90 10.06
N ILE A 13 10.53 -17.55 11.20
CA ILE A 13 9.83 -18.78 11.61
C ILE A 13 8.32 -18.58 11.58
N GLY A 14 7.57 -19.46 10.93
CA GLY A 14 6.11 -19.39 10.77
C GLY A 14 5.63 -18.58 9.56
N ASN A 15 6.55 -18.00 8.79
CA ASN A 15 6.25 -17.27 7.55
C ASN A 15 6.83 -18.00 6.32
N GLU A 16 7.39 -19.18 6.47
CA GLU A 16 8.15 -19.91 5.43
C GLU A 16 7.31 -20.25 4.20
N ASN A 17 6.00 -20.44 4.39
CA ASN A 17 5.06 -20.76 3.31
C ASN A 17 4.45 -19.55 2.62
N ILE A 18 4.87 -18.33 3.00
CA ILE A 18 4.32 -17.10 2.44
C ILE A 18 5.28 -16.57 1.37
N MET A 19 4.87 -16.69 0.12
CA MET A 19 5.71 -16.40 -1.07
C MET A 19 6.06 -14.91 -1.25
N SER A 20 5.55 -13.99 -0.43
CA SER A 20 5.79 -12.55 -0.56
C SER A 20 5.43 -11.80 0.73
N GLY A 21 6.24 -10.80 1.09
CA GLY A 21 5.97 -9.92 2.23
C GLY A 21 6.54 -10.43 3.54
N ASP A 22 7.58 -11.21 3.46
CA ASP A 22 8.41 -11.63 4.58
C ASP A 22 8.91 -10.44 5.41
N ASP A 23 9.26 -9.32 4.76
CA ASP A 23 9.63 -8.04 5.36
C ASP A 23 8.46 -7.40 6.11
N ASP A 24 7.27 -7.31 5.49
CA ASP A 24 6.06 -6.78 6.12
C ASP A 24 5.65 -7.62 7.33
N LEU A 25 5.68 -8.94 7.18
CA LEU A 25 5.30 -9.87 8.25
C LEU A 25 6.29 -9.85 9.41
N LEU A 26 7.58 -9.70 9.11
CA LEU A 26 8.61 -9.50 10.13
C LEU A 26 8.37 -8.19 10.89
N LEU A 27 8.01 -7.11 10.18
CA LEU A 27 7.65 -5.83 10.80
C LEU A 27 6.45 -5.98 11.75
N GLN A 28 5.42 -6.77 11.37
CA GLN A 28 4.28 -7.06 12.24
C GLN A 28 4.69 -7.86 13.49
N LYS A 29 5.62 -8.81 13.37
CA LYS A 29 6.19 -9.50 14.54
C LYS A 29 6.90 -8.53 15.49
N PHE A 30 7.71 -7.62 14.96
CA PHE A 30 8.35 -6.60 15.78
C PHE A 30 7.31 -5.73 16.49
N ALA A 31 6.25 -5.31 15.80
CA ALA A 31 5.20 -4.48 16.38
C ALA A 31 4.42 -5.19 17.50
N LEU A 32 4.17 -6.50 17.36
CA LEU A 32 3.36 -7.27 18.30
C LEU A 32 4.15 -7.87 19.47
N GLN A 33 5.42 -8.22 19.23
CA GLN A 33 6.19 -9.06 20.18
C GLN A 33 7.37 -8.33 20.81
N SER A 34 7.72 -7.13 20.31
CA SER A 34 8.79 -6.34 20.90
C SER A 34 8.25 -5.08 21.57
N ASN A 35 8.84 -4.71 22.71
CA ASN A 35 8.53 -3.45 23.39
C ASN A 35 9.31 -2.26 22.80
N LYS A 36 9.88 -2.41 21.61
CA LYS A 36 10.70 -1.39 20.97
C LYS A 36 9.89 -0.56 19.99
N LYS A 37 10.18 0.74 19.94
CA LYS A 37 9.55 1.66 18.99
C LYS A 37 10.08 1.41 17.58
N ILE A 38 9.17 1.25 16.63
CA ILE A 38 9.47 1.23 15.20
C ILE A 38 9.52 2.67 14.72
N ARG A 39 10.57 3.02 13.98
CA ARG A 39 10.72 4.34 13.37
C ARG A 39 10.99 4.19 11.88
N TYR A 40 10.38 5.05 11.08
CA TYR A 40 10.69 5.19 9.67
C TYR A 40 11.88 6.13 9.47
N SER A 41 12.80 5.72 8.61
CA SER A 41 13.83 6.62 8.07
C SER A 41 13.28 7.24 6.78
N ILE A 42 13.11 8.56 6.77
CA ILE A 42 12.57 9.32 5.62
C ILE A 42 13.62 10.38 5.20
N ASN A 43 14.88 10.00 5.18
CA ASN A 43 15.94 10.88 4.71
C ASN A 43 16.30 10.51 3.27
N SER A 44 16.77 11.46 2.48
CA SER A 44 17.29 11.22 1.12
C SER A 44 18.27 10.06 1.06
N ASP A 45 19.14 9.96 2.07
CA ASP A 45 20.20 8.93 2.16
C ASP A 45 19.68 7.52 2.45
N SER A 46 18.42 7.38 2.88
CA SER A 46 17.76 6.09 3.12
C SER A 46 16.95 5.60 1.91
N LEU A 47 16.90 6.38 0.83
CA LEU A 47 16.17 6.00 -0.37
C LEU A 47 16.98 5.03 -1.22
N VAL A 48 16.32 3.97 -1.67
CA VAL A 48 16.85 3.01 -2.63
C VAL A 48 16.02 3.11 -3.90
N ASP A 49 16.64 3.50 -4.99
CA ASP A 49 15.99 3.49 -6.30
C ASP A 49 15.92 2.05 -6.82
N SER A 50 14.74 1.62 -7.23
CA SER A 50 14.52 0.33 -7.86
C SER A 50 14.04 0.50 -9.30
N CYS A 51 14.38 -0.46 -10.16
CA CYS A 51 13.92 -0.45 -11.54
C CYS A 51 12.38 -0.56 -11.60
N ALA A 52 11.76 0.28 -12.42
CA ALA A 52 10.34 0.16 -12.74
C ALA A 52 10.07 -1.13 -13.54
N PRO A 53 8.86 -1.71 -13.46
CA PRO A 53 8.46 -2.79 -14.33
C PRO A 53 8.61 -2.44 -15.80
N ILE A 54 9.16 -3.36 -16.62
CA ILE A 54 9.47 -3.11 -18.02
C ILE A 54 8.22 -2.97 -18.88
N SER A 55 7.15 -3.70 -18.52
CA SER A 55 5.88 -3.69 -19.24
C SER A 55 4.69 -3.41 -18.32
N PHE A 56 3.59 -2.92 -18.89
CA PHE A 56 2.33 -2.77 -18.15
C PHE A 56 1.82 -4.09 -17.57
N LYS A 57 2.02 -5.20 -18.28
CA LYS A 57 1.68 -6.54 -17.79
C LYS A 57 2.47 -6.91 -16.54
N ASP A 58 3.76 -6.60 -16.50
CA ASP A 58 4.62 -6.86 -15.34
C ASP A 58 4.25 -5.94 -14.17
N PHE A 59 3.90 -4.69 -14.46
CA PHE A 59 3.35 -3.77 -13.46
C PHE A 59 2.09 -4.37 -12.82
N ILE A 60 1.11 -4.79 -13.59
CA ILE A 60 -0.14 -5.38 -13.04
C ILE A 60 0.14 -6.65 -12.25
N LYS A 61 1.00 -7.55 -12.75
CA LYS A 61 1.40 -8.76 -12.01
C LYS A 61 2.04 -8.42 -10.66
N GLN A 62 2.96 -7.46 -10.65
CA GLN A 62 3.61 -6.99 -9.42
C GLN A 62 2.58 -6.46 -8.42
N ARG A 63 1.62 -5.64 -8.88
CA ARG A 63 0.60 -5.02 -8.03
C ARG A 63 -0.41 -6.02 -7.50
N LEU A 64 -0.87 -6.97 -8.32
CA LEU A 64 -1.71 -8.08 -7.87
C LEU A 64 -1.00 -8.94 -6.81
N ARG A 65 0.30 -9.19 -6.98
CA ARG A 65 1.09 -9.89 -5.97
C ARG A 65 1.14 -9.14 -4.64
N PHE A 66 1.32 -7.82 -4.66
CA PHE A 66 1.30 -7.02 -3.44
C PHE A 66 -0.09 -7.03 -2.78
N ALA A 67 -1.15 -6.92 -3.57
CA ALA A 67 -2.52 -6.92 -3.06
C ALA A 67 -3.00 -8.30 -2.59
N SER A 68 -2.42 -9.40 -3.09
CA SER A 68 -2.79 -10.78 -2.68
C SER A 68 -2.62 -11.04 -1.18
N LYS A 69 -1.79 -10.26 -0.50
CA LYS A 69 -1.60 -10.31 0.95
C LYS A 69 -2.75 -9.69 1.76
N GLY A 70 -3.64 -8.92 1.13
CA GLY A 70 -4.67 -8.17 1.83
C GLY A 70 -5.52 -9.01 2.78
N LEU A 71 -6.07 -10.14 2.29
CA LEU A 71 -6.82 -11.08 3.13
C LEU A 71 -5.93 -11.88 4.10
N LEU A 72 -4.68 -12.14 3.73
CA LEU A 72 -3.75 -12.85 4.60
C LEU A 72 -3.54 -12.11 5.92
N TYR A 73 -3.46 -10.79 5.90
CA TYR A 73 -3.30 -9.97 7.11
C TYR A 73 -4.45 -10.10 8.11
N TYR A 74 -5.63 -10.54 7.67
CA TYR A 74 -6.75 -10.83 8.57
C TYR A 74 -6.67 -12.24 9.18
N ASN A 75 -6.07 -13.19 8.48
CA ASN A 75 -5.97 -14.58 8.90
C ASN A 75 -4.79 -14.85 9.84
N ILE A 76 -3.79 -13.98 9.85
CA ILE A 76 -2.61 -14.10 10.71
C ILE A 76 -2.60 -13.00 11.79
N LYS A 77 -1.74 -13.19 12.81
CA LYS A 77 -1.56 -12.15 13.83
C LYS A 77 -0.86 -10.93 13.25
N THR A 78 -1.62 -9.86 13.06
CA THR A 78 -1.15 -8.54 12.64
C THR A 78 -1.76 -7.47 13.53
N THR A 79 -1.19 -6.27 13.51
CA THR A 79 -1.68 -5.15 14.30
C THR A 79 -3.04 -4.67 13.80
N ILE A 80 -3.85 -4.12 14.72
CA ILE A 80 -5.15 -3.54 14.36
C ILE A 80 -4.98 -2.30 13.47
N GLU A 81 -3.89 -1.55 13.65
CA GLU A 81 -3.54 -0.38 12.85
C GLU A 81 -3.36 -0.75 11.38
N LEU A 82 -2.67 -1.87 11.08
CA LEU A 82 -2.55 -2.35 9.69
C LEU A 82 -3.90 -2.71 9.11
N LYS A 83 -4.71 -3.48 9.85
CA LYS A 83 -6.04 -3.91 9.39
C LYS A 83 -6.95 -2.72 9.13
N SER A 84 -7.03 -1.79 10.08
CA SER A 84 -7.86 -0.58 9.93
C SER A 84 -7.39 0.30 8.78
N THR A 85 -6.08 0.46 8.60
CA THR A 85 -5.51 1.23 7.49
C THR A 85 -5.92 0.66 6.14
N ILE A 86 -5.85 -0.66 5.95
CA ILE A 86 -6.29 -1.32 4.71
C ILE A 86 -7.77 -1.05 4.43
N VAL A 87 -8.63 -1.21 5.44
CA VAL A 87 -10.08 -0.95 5.30
C VAL A 87 -10.36 0.52 4.99
N ILE A 88 -9.76 1.44 5.75
CA ILE A 88 -9.95 2.88 5.56
C ILE A 88 -9.50 3.30 4.15
N LEU A 89 -8.33 2.86 3.70
CA LEU A 89 -7.84 3.15 2.36
C LEU A 89 -8.79 2.62 1.28
N PHE A 90 -9.31 1.40 1.44
CA PHE A 90 -10.26 0.84 0.49
C PHE A 90 -11.56 1.65 0.47
N LEU A 91 -12.16 1.90 1.63
CA LEU A 91 -13.43 2.63 1.75
C LEU A 91 -13.33 4.08 1.27
N THR A 92 -12.26 4.80 1.58
CA THR A 92 -12.08 6.18 1.13
C THR A 92 -11.98 6.29 -0.39
N ASN A 93 -11.31 5.33 -1.05
CA ASN A 93 -11.27 5.28 -2.51
C ASN A 93 -12.62 4.89 -3.12
N LEU A 94 -13.38 3.99 -2.48
CA LEU A 94 -14.73 3.62 -2.92
C LEU A 94 -15.69 4.82 -2.81
N VAL A 95 -15.66 5.54 -1.68
CA VAL A 95 -16.45 6.75 -1.47
C VAL A 95 -16.09 7.83 -2.50
N PHE A 96 -14.80 8.00 -2.79
CA PHE A 96 -14.35 8.95 -3.82
C PHE A 96 -14.93 8.61 -5.19
N ILE A 97 -14.82 7.35 -5.64
CA ILE A 97 -15.36 6.92 -6.94
C ILE A 97 -16.87 7.16 -7.00
N PHE A 98 -17.60 6.72 -5.96
CA PHE A 98 -19.03 6.92 -5.88
C PHE A 98 -19.40 8.41 -5.95
N SER A 99 -18.72 9.25 -5.17
CA SER A 99 -18.97 10.68 -5.13
C SER A 99 -18.61 11.37 -6.45
N PHE A 100 -17.48 10.97 -7.08
CA PHE A 100 -17.03 11.51 -8.34
C PHE A 100 -18.07 11.31 -9.46
N PHE A 101 -18.63 10.12 -9.58
CA PHE A 101 -19.68 9.85 -10.59
C PHE A 101 -20.98 10.58 -10.29
N ASN A 102 -21.33 10.76 -9.02
CA ASN A 102 -22.54 11.47 -8.63
C ASN A 102 -22.43 13.00 -8.70
N LEU A 103 -21.22 13.56 -8.84
CA LEU A 103 -21.04 15.00 -9.09
C LEU A 103 -21.73 15.49 -10.35
N PHE A 104 -21.85 14.64 -11.35
CA PHE A 104 -22.48 14.95 -12.63
C PHE A 104 -24.00 14.73 -12.63
N SER A 105 -24.57 14.20 -11.55
CA SER A 105 -26.01 14.09 -11.33
C SER A 105 -26.57 15.43 -10.85
N ILE A 106 -27.66 15.87 -11.46
CA ILE A 106 -28.30 17.16 -11.20
C ILE A 106 -28.66 17.27 -9.71
N ASN A 107 -28.20 18.35 -9.06
CA ASN A 107 -28.54 18.83 -7.71
C ASN A 107 -27.83 18.21 -6.48
N ASN A 108 -26.62 17.63 -6.61
CA ASN A 108 -25.97 17.05 -5.42
C ASN A 108 -24.59 17.63 -5.10
N PHE A 109 -24.55 18.90 -4.69
CA PHE A 109 -23.33 19.54 -4.18
C PHE A 109 -22.66 18.81 -3.01
N PHE A 110 -23.39 17.96 -2.28
CA PHE A 110 -22.84 17.16 -1.17
C PHE A 110 -21.70 16.25 -1.59
N TYR A 111 -21.67 15.77 -2.84
CA TYR A 111 -20.60 14.91 -3.34
C TYR A 111 -19.28 15.64 -3.60
N ILE A 112 -19.29 16.98 -3.64
CA ILE A 112 -18.06 17.79 -3.73
C ILE A 112 -17.20 17.61 -2.47
N ILE A 113 -17.82 17.45 -1.32
CA ILE A 113 -17.12 17.40 -0.02
C ILE A 113 -16.17 16.19 0.04
N PRO A 114 -16.60 14.93 -0.11
CA PRO A 114 -15.69 13.79 -0.04
C PRO A 114 -14.64 13.80 -1.17
N VAL A 115 -14.98 14.27 -2.36
CA VAL A 115 -14.01 14.45 -3.45
C VAL A 115 -12.95 15.48 -3.08
N GLY A 116 -13.37 16.65 -2.59
CA GLY A 116 -12.44 17.71 -2.17
C GLY A 116 -11.54 17.29 -1.02
N ILE A 117 -12.10 16.65 0.01
CA ILE A 117 -11.31 16.13 1.15
C ILE A 117 -10.25 15.12 0.66
N LYS A 118 -10.63 14.18 -0.22
CA LYS A 118 -9.70 13.18 -0.76
C LYS A 118 -8.58 13.84 -1.56
N ILE A 119 -8.90 14.77 -2.45
CA ILE A 119 -7.89 15.50 -3.25
C ILE A 119 -6.94 16.28 -2.34
N LEU A 120 -7.45 16.98 -1.35
CA LEU A 120 -6.63 17.76 -0.41
C LEU A 120 -5.73 16.87 0.44
N ALA A 121 -6.24 15.72 0.90
CA ALA A 121 -5.46 14.76 1.65
C ALA A 121 -4.31 14.17 0.80
N ASP A 122 -4.61 13.71 -0.41
CA ASP A 122 -3.62 13.15 -1.33
C ASP A 122 -2.58 14.20 -1.75
N PHE A 123 -3.01 15.44 -2.00
CA PHE A 123 -2.10 16.55 -2.27
C PHE A 123 -1.16 16.80 -1.09
N SER A 124 -1.71 16.94 0.11
CA SER A 124 -0.93 17.22 1.30
C SER A 124 0.10 16.13 1.59
N LEU A 125 -0.32 14.87 1.51
CA LEU A 125 0.56 13.71 1.72
C LEU A 125 1.65 13.64 0.66
N SER A 126 1.30 13.79 -0.62
CA SER A 126 2.28 13.72 -1.71
C SER A 126 3.26 14.89 -1.65
N TRP A 127 2.78 16.10 -1.35
CA TRP A 127 3.62 17.29 -1.20
C TRP A 127 4.62 17.16 -0.06
N ILE A 128 4.14 16.79 1.13
CA ILE A 128 4.99 16.61 2.32
C ILE A 128 6.03 15.51 2.06
N PHE A 129 5.61 14.38 1.50
CA PHE A 129 6.50 13.25 1.27
C PHE A 129 7.57 13.58 0.24
N ILE A 130 7.20 14.09 -0.93
CA ILE A 130 8.13 14.41 -2.01
C ILE A 130 9.16 15.46 -1.59
N ASN A 131 8.72 16.51 -0.86
CA ASN A 131 9.63 17.51 -0.33
C ASN A 131 10.62 16.91 0.70
N ARG A 132 10.16 15.98 1.55
CA ARG A 132 11.06 15.32 2.52
C ARG A 132 12.13 14.46 1.88
N ILE A 133 11.83 13.82 0.76
CA ILE A 133 12.79 12.98 0.05
C ILE A 133 13.64 13.76 -0.97
N GLY A 134 13.45 15.09 -1.06
CA GLY A 134 14.23 15.94 -1.98
C GLY A 134 13.97 15.69 -3.45
N ARG A 135 12.77 15.20 -3.82
CA ARG A 135 12.38 14.97 -5.22
C ARG A 135 11.46 16.08 -5.73
N TYR A 136 11.35 16.21 -7.05
CA TYR A 136 10.44 17.19 -7.66
C TYR A 136 9.00 16.68 -7.65
N TRP A 137 8.09 17.51 -7.17
CA TRP A 137 6.66 17.25 -7.24
C TRP A 137 6.13 17.66 -8.62
N SER A 138 5.34 16.80 -9.25
CA SER A 138 4.78 17.03 -10.58
C SER A 138 3.26 17.17 -10.52
N LEU A 139 2.75 18.34 -10.93
CA LEU A 139 1.30 18.59 -10.98
C LEU A 139 0.60 17.65 -11.96
N SER A 140 1.17 17.42 -13.13
CA SER A 140 0.59 16.52 -14.14
C SER A 140 0.49 15.08 -13.65
N ALA A 141 1.56 14.56 -13.03
CA ALA A 141 1.54 13.22 -12.43
C ALA A 141 0.51 13.14 -11.30
N PHE A 142 0.43 14.16 -10.44
CA PHE A 142 -0.57 14.22 -9.37
C PHE A 142 -1.98 14.18 -9.93
N THR A 143 -2.32 15.01 -10.93
CA THR A 143 -3.66 15.06 -11.53
C THR A 143 -4.06 13.72 -12.13
N ILE A 144 -3.17 13.07 -12.89
CA ILE A 144 -3.42 11.76 -13.48
C ILE A 144 -3.64 10.71 -12.39
N LEU A 145 -2.79 10.69 -11.37
CA LEU A 145 -2.87 9.72 -10.29
C LEU A 145 -4.11 9.94 -9.41
N THR A 146 -4.53 11.18 -9.18
CA THR A 146 -5.76 11.48 -8.42
C THR A 146 -6.98 10.81 -9.04
N ILE A 147 -7.04 10.74 -10.37
CA ILE A 147 -8.14 10.08 -11.09
C ILE A 147 -7.94 8.56 -11.13
N LEU A 148 -6.76 8.09 -11.53
CA LEU A 148 -6.52 6.66 -11.79
C LEU A 148 -6.30 5.81 -10.54
N HIS A 149 -5.68 6.39 -9.49
CA HIS A 149 -5.31 5.65 -8.30
C HIS A 149 -6.50 5.05 -7.52
N PRO A 150 -7.65 5.74 -7.34
CA PRO A 150 -8.82 5.14 -6.71
C PRO A 150 -9.32 3.89 -7.43
N PHE A 151 -9.40 3.91 -8.76
CA PHE A 151 -9.78 2.73 -9.55
C PHE A 151 -8.76 1.61 -9.41
N TYR A 152 -7.47 1.97 -9.46
CA TYR A 152 -6.39 1.02 -9.24
C TYR A 152 -6.52 0.33 -7.87
N ILE A 153 -6.74 1.07 -6.79
CA ILE A 153 -6.87 0.51 -5.44
C ILE A 153 -8.07 -0.43 -5.36
N ILE A 154 -9.22 -0.04 -5.90
CA ILE A 154 -10.43 -0.87 -5.84
C ILE A 154 -10.26 -2.13 -6.71
N ILE A 155 -9.81 -2.00 -7.94
CA ILE A 155 -9.68 -3.15 -8.86
C ILE A 155 -8.59 -4.12 -8.36
N ILE A 156 -7.38 -3.62 -8.12
CA ILE A 156 -6.26 -4.46 -7.72
C ILE A 156 -6.43 -4.98 -6.29
N GLY A 157 -6.95 -4.15 -5.38
CA GLY A 157 -7.25 -4.56 -4.01
C GLY A 157 -8.30 -5.65 -3.90
N SER A 158 -9.31 -5.64 -4.78
CA SER A 158 -10.34 -6.70 -4.84
C SER A 158 -9.84 -7.96 -5.55
N LEU A 159 -9.12 -7.82 -6.66
CA LEU A 159 -8.67 -8.95 -7.47
C LEU A 159 -7.45 -9.65 -6.87
N GLY A 160 -6.54 -8.91 -6.25
CA GLY A 160 -5.30 -9.47 -5.71
C GLY A 160 -5.50 -10.65 -4.76
N PRO A 161 -6.37 -10.54 -3.74
CA PRO A 161 -6.66 -11.64 -2.82
C PRO A 161 -7.36 -12.84 -3.48
N LEU A 162 -8.09 -12.62 -4.57
CA LEU A 162 -8.83 -13.67 -5.27
C LEU A 162 -7.98 -14.43 -6.29
N LEU A 163 -6.96 -13.78 -6.84
CA LEU A 163 -6.10 -14.34 -7.86
C LEU A 163 -4.87 -14.99 -7.21
N LYS A 164 -4.64 -16.29 -7.49
CA LYS A 164 -3.41 -16.99 -7.12
C LYS A 164 -2.28 -16.53 -8.05
N VAL A 165 -1.65 -15.40 -7.74
CA VAL A 165 -0.52 -14.89 -8.50
C VAL A 165 0.71 -15.71 -8.15
N ARG A 166 1.18 -16.56 -9.08
CA ARG A 166 2.44 -17.29 -8.93
C ARG A 166 3.61 -16.37 -9.30
N TRP A 167 4.63 -16.35 -8.47
CA TRP A 167 5.94 -15.82 -8.84
C TRP A 167 6.54 -16.75 -9.92
N ASN A 168 7.22 -16.19 -10.91
CA ASN A 168 7.98 -17.02 -11.85
C ASN A 168 8.86 -17.94 -11.01
N SER A 169 8.47 -19.20 -10.96
CA SER A 169 9.26 -20.25 -10.35
C SER A 169 10.48 -20.52 -11.25
N THR A 170 11.58 -19.81 -11.01
CA THR A 170 12.87 -20.44 -11.19
C THR A 170 12.96 -21.49 -10.09
N PRO A 171 13.05 -22.79 -10.42
CA PRO A 171 13.30 -23.79 -9.39
C PRO A 171 14.64 -23.41 -8.74
N ILE A 172 14.60 -23.15 -7.45
CA ILE A 172 15.82 -23.08 -6.64
C ILE A 172 16.40 -24.51 -6.70
N LYS A 173 17.51 -24.65 -7.42
CA LYS A 173 18.33 -25.86 -7.35
C LYS A 173 19.01 -25.91 -5.99
#